data_1a4cc1126e18050f976a98466384dafe
#
_entry.id   1a4cc1126e18050f976a98466384dafe
#
_cell.length_a   1.000
_cell.length_b   1.000
_cell.length_c   1.000
_cell.angle_alpha   90.00
_cell.angle_beta   90.00
_cell.angle_gamma   90.00
#
_symmetry.space_group_name_H-M   'P 1'
#
loop_
_entity.id
_entity.type
_entity.pdbx_description
1 polymer ?
#
loop_
_entity_poly.entity_id
_entity_poly.type
_entity_poly.pdbx_seq_one_letter_code
_entity_poly.pdbx_strand_id
1 'polypeptide(L)'
;TASRTAIPILFYCAILFPICGAILFADDALGFWPFSSIKEGYVARVGNEFITKDDYAKAVNALHKSNRVGEELTKSTSFDIQNNQKFLDELIDIKLMKIEAENLSLDKRPEFMRHMENYILNLSLERLRQEEIKSKIRVEDNEIEEYYINQHSDEKDKSEVKKDIAEIPSRDKESIKNILMRKKTEEREREFFSLLRKKARIKVDTVSLSNLSADNLASLGKHVAEVNGETILGKALFYEMKISKVNDTEDGRRQVLDKLIFHKLLDHEAMGRGYSEENELKEKINRYKESSLIKEFEISVILPGITVKEDEIKDYYEKNLEQYKEPDRVNLAVILLAKKEQAEEALEELRKGADFSYLARKDSIDSSGKTGGRVGWSSMDIFPAETRKALYDAKKGDFIGPFQIEYGYAVAEFHSLEKGGYRPLEDVKDDIDKIIGRQKFNTQLTKYLVQLRKTVPVKINEKELNLVNEGM
;
A
#
# COMPACT_ATOMS: atom_id res chain seq x y z
N THR A 1 15.41 23.12 43.28
CA THR A 1 15.12 24.42 42.66
C THR A 1 16.10 24.70 41.54
N ALA A 2 15.77 24.34 40.33
CA ALA A 2 16.48 24.71 39.13
C ALA A 2 15.46 25.13 38.09
N SER A 3 15.35 26.40 37.86
CA SER A 3 14.51 27.07 36.88
C SER A 3 15.01 26.72 35.47
N ARG A 4 14.19 26.08 34.66
CA ARG A 4 14.39 25.98 33.21
C ARG A 4 13.84 27.27 32.57
N THR A 5 14.72 28.15 32.15
CA THR A 5 14.41 29.29 31.31
C THR A 5 14.08 28.80 29.89
N ALA A 6 12.83 28.98 29.50
CA ALA A 6 12.38 28.84 28.12
C ALA A 6 12.98 29.97 27.27
N ILE A 7 13.72 29.62 26.25
CA ILE A 7 14.19 30.55 25.21
C ILE A 7 13.07 30.65 24.17
N PRO A 8 12.55 31.85 23.86
CA PRO A 8 11.49 31.98 22.86
C PRO A 8 12.08 31.88 21.44
N ILE A 9 11.62 30.89 20.68
CA ILE A 9 11.82 30.75 19.22
C ILE A 9 10.89 31.76 18.54
N LEU A 10 11.30 33.01 18.49
CA LEU A 10 10.52 34.07 17.83
C LEU A 10 11.45 35.12 17.22
N PHE A 11 12.48 34.69 16.45
CA PHE A 11 13.34 35.66 15.73
C PHE A 11 14.08 35.04 14.52
N TYR A 12 13.42 34.24 13.69
CA TYR A 12 14.06 33.75 12.45
C TYR A 12 13.22 33.91 11.17
N CYS A 13 12.10 34.65 11.22
CA CYS A 13 11.28 34.89 10.03
C CYS A 13 11.40 36.27 9.41
N ALA A 14 12.35 37.12 9.83
CA ALA A 14 12.39 38.51 9.38
C ALA A 14 13.66 38.96 8.64
N ILE A 15 14.60 38.06 8.29
CA ILE A 15 15.91 38.50 7.71
C ILE A 15 16.22 37.90 6.33
N LEU A 16 15.31 37.19 5.65
CA LEU A 16 15.57 36.64 4.30
C LEU A 16 14.72 37.25 3.18
N PHE A 17 14.18 38.45 3.36
CA PHE A 17 13.38 39.12 2.33
C PHE A 17 13.91 40.46 1.80
N PRO A 18 15.23 40.74 1.66
CA PRO A 18 15.61 41.88 0.84
C PRO A 18 16.57 41.58 -0.32
N ILE A 19 16.79 40.34 -0.75
CA ILE A 19 17.72 40.07 -1.88
C ILE A 19 16.99 39.69 -3.19
N CYS A 20 15.71 39.37 -3.17
CA CYS A 20 14.93 39.08 -4.41
C CYS A 20 14.30 40.31 -5.06
N GLY A 21 14.37 41.51 -4.43
CA GLY A 21 13.74 42.72 -4.95
C GLY A 21 14.60 43.55 -5.92
N ALA A 22 15.87 43.22 -6.13
CA ALA A 22 16.79 44.01 -6.94
C ALA A 22 17.13 43.43 -8.32
N ILE A 23 16.58 42.27 -8.71
CA ILE A 23 16.86 41.67 -10.03
C ILE A 23 15.69 41.87 -11.02
N LEU A 24 14.62 42.54 -10.61
CA LEU A 24 13.40 42.69 -11.44
C LEU A 24 13.39 43.91 -12.36
N PHE A 25 14.45 44.76 -12.39
CA PHE A 25 14.48 45.98 -13.22
C PHE A 25 15.72 46.13 -14.11
N ALA A 26 16.52 45.08 -14.30
CA ALA A 26 17.70 45.16 -15.19
C ALA A 26 17.55 44.37 -16.50
N ASP A 27 16.43 43.66 -16.75
CA ASP A 27 16.29 42.75 -17.89
C ASP A 27 15.59 43.33 -19.12
N ASP A 28 15.16 44.58 -19.12
CA ASP A 28 14.63 45.24 -20.31
C ASP A 28 15.70 45.70 -21.31
N ALA A 29 16.99 45.54 -20.98
CA ALA A 29 18.08 46.03 -21.83
C ALA A 29 18.84 44.96 -22.63
N LEU A 30 18.64 43.71 -22.36
CA LEU A 30 19.23 42.59 -23.15
C LEU A 30 18.11 41.65 -23.63
N GLY A 31 17.55 42.00 -24.78
CA GLY A 31 16.45 41.25 -25.46
C GLY A 31 16.66 39.74 -25.63
N PHE A 32 16.79 38.97 -24.56
CA PHE A 32 17.02 37.53 -24.59
C PHE A 32 16.20 36.78 -23.53
N TRP A 33 14.87 37.02 -23.48
CA TRP A 33 13.94 36.05 -22.96
C TRP A 33 12.96 35.71 -24.06
N PRO A 34 13.10 34.55 -24.70
CA PRO A 34 12.06 34.08 -25.60
C PRO A 34 10.87 33.63 -24.74
N PHE A 35 9.97 34.57 -24.42
CA PHE A 35 8.57 34.21 -24.10
C PHE A 35 7.89 33.70 -25.37
N SER A 36 8.58 32.85 -26.14
CA SER A 36 8.04 32.15 -27.27
C SER A 36 7.07 31.08 -26.76
N SER A 37 6.00 30.90 -27.49
CA SER A 37 5.01 29.85 -27.40
C SER A 37 5.58 28.57 -26.77
N ILE A 38 4.83 27.92 -25.87
CA ILE A 38 5.17 26.58 -25.39
C ILE A 38 5.37 25.71 -26.64
N LYS A 39 6.48 24.97 -26.69
CA LYS A 39 6.82 24.11 -27.85
C LYS A 39 5.71 23.07 -28.06
N GLU A 40 5.52 22.63 -29.30
CA GLU A 40 4.67 21.48 -29.60
C GLU A 40 5.02 20.28 -28.71
N GLY A 41 4.00 19.55 -28.24
CA GLY A 41 4.21 18.38 -27.39
C GLY A 41 4.05 18.62 -25.89
N TYR A 42 3.83 19.87 -25.43
CA TYR A 42 3.59 20.20 -24.03
C TYR A 42 2.25 20.89 -23.82
N VAL A 43 1.49 20.43 -22.83
CA VAL A 43 0.17 21.00 -22.46
C VAL A 43 0.29 22.15 -21.47
N ALA A 44 1.34 22.17 -20.64
CA ALA A 44 1.60 23.28 -19.73
C ALA A 44 3.09 23.44 -19.41
N ARG A 45 3.46 24.66 -18.96
CA ARG A 45 4.75 24.98 -18.36
C ARG A 45 4.52 25.57 -16.98
N VAL A 46 5.25 25.05 -15.98
CA VAL A 46 5.21 25.49 -14.58
C VAL A 46 6.63 25.87 -14.18
N GLY A 47 6.92 27.15 -14.06
CA GLY A 47 8.30 27.61 -13.89
C GLY A 47 9.21 27.13 -15.04
N ASN A 48 10.18 26.28 -14.73
CA ASN A 48 11.07 25.63 -15.69
C ASN A 48 10.67 24.19 -16.03
N GLU A 49 9.64 23.64 -15.38
CA GLU A 49 9.11 22.29 -15.63
C GLU A 49 8.06 22.31 -16.73
N PHE A 50 7.94 21.19 -17.42
CA PHE A 50 6.95 21.01 -18.47
C PHE A 50 6.05 19.80 -18.17
N ILE A 51 4.77 19.92 -18.54
CA ILE A 51 3.83 18.82 -18.54
C ILE A 51 3.63 18.41 -20.00
N THR A 52 4.07 17.20 -20.34
CA THR A 52 3.96 16.69 -21.72
C THR A 52 2.54 16.22 -22.02
N LYS A 53 2.20 16.10 -23.32
CA LYS A 53 0.96 15.45 -23.75
C LYS A 53 0.82 14.03 -23.22
N ASP A 54 1.93 13.29 -23.23
CA ASP A 54 1.97 11.90 -22.79
C ASP A 54 1.75 11.78 -21.27
N ASP A 55 2.37 12.64 -20.46
CA ASP A 55 2.16 12.68 -19.02
C ASP A 55 0.69 12.98 -18.69
N TYR A 56 0.10 13.96 -19.36
CA TYR A 56 -1.30 14.32 -19.19
C TYR A 56 -2.23 13.18 -19.63
N ALA A 57 -2.03 12.60 -20.80
CA ALA A 57 -2.83 11.49 -21.31
C ALA A 57 -2.72 10.25 -20.40
N LYS A 58 -1.53 9.94 -19.89
CA LYS A 58 -1.33 8.84 -18.92
C LYS A 58 -2.08 9.09 -17.62
N ALA A 59 -2.07 10.31 -17.10
CA ALA A 59 -2.78 10.66 -15.87
C ALA A 59 -4.30 10.52 -16.03
N VAL A 60 -4.86 11.05 -17.12
CA VAL A 60 -6.29 10.92 -17.46
C VAL A 60 -6.69 9.45 -17.63
N ASN A 61 -5.92 8.67 -18.39
CA ASN A 61 -6.20 7.24 -18.60
C ASN A 61 -6.10 6.39 -17.33
N ALA A 62 -5.20 6.71 -16.42
CA ALA A 62 -5.07 6.00 -15.15
C ALA A 62 -6.32 6.18 -14.28
N LEU A 63 -6.91 7.37 -14.28
CA LEU A 63 -8.16 7.68 -13.57
C LEU A 63 -9.37 7.01 -14.19
N HIS A 64 -9.47 6.98 -15.51
CA HIS A 64 -10.55 6.25 -16.19
C HIS A 64 -10.50 4.74 -15.89
N LYS A 65 -9.32 4.15 -15.74
CA LYS A 65 -9.19 2.75 -15.31
C LYS A 65 -9.61 2.54 -13.85
N SER A 66 -9.28 3.48 -12.96
CA SER A 66 -9.68 3.42 -11.54
C SER A 66 -11.19 3.54 -11.37
N ASN A 67 -11.84 4.43 -12.11
CA ASN A 67 -13.29 4.62 -12.06
C ASN A 67 -14.05 3.43 -12.67
N ARG A 68 -13.52 2.75 -13.70
CA ARG A 68 -14.16 1.55 -14.28
C ARG A 68 -14.21 0.35 -13.33
N VAL A 69 -13.34 0.28 -12.34
CA VAL A 69 -13.36 -0.78 -11.30
C VAL A 69 -14.45 -0.52 -10.25
N GLY A 70 -14.96 0.73 -10.14
CA GLY A 70 -16.02 1.13 -9.20
C GLY A 70 -17.41 1.32 -9.80
N GLU A 71 -17.54 1.38 -11.14
CA GLU A 71 -18.78 1.75 -11.83
C GLU A 71 -19.21 0.71 -12.87
N GLU A 72 -19.69 -0.43 -12.41
CA GLU A 72 -20.50 -1.32 -13.26
C GLU A 72 -21.97 -0.86 -13.38
N LEU A 73 -22.33 0.33 -12.89
CA LEU A 73 -23.74 0.72 -12.71
C LEU A 73 -24.21 2.07 -13.27
N THR A 74 -23.41 2.86 -13.99
CA THR A 74 -23.97 4.04 -14.67
C THR A 74 -23.35 4.29 -16.03
N LYS A 75 -24.14 4.02 -17.08
CA LYS A 75 -23.91 4.49 -18.45
C LYS A 75 -24.08 6.01 -18.50
N SER A 76 -22.98 6.73 -18.46
CA SER A 76 -22.93 8.12 -18.94
C SER A 76 -21.55 8.36 -19.53
N THR A 77 -21.48 8.17 -20.84
CA THR A 77 -20.36 8.61 -21.68
C THR A 77 -20.58 10.08 -22.02
N SER A 78 -20.30 10.97 -21.12
CA SER A 78 -19.95 12.34 -21.45
C SER A 78 -18.52 12.56 -20.97
N PHE A 79 -17.61 12.70 -21.90
CA PHE A 79 -16.25 13.19 -21.69
C PHE A 79 -16.39 14.58 -21.07
N ASP A 80 -16.29 14.67 -19.75
CA ASP A 80 -16.54 15.92 -19.03
C ASP A 80 -15.27 16.75 -19.08
N ILE A 81 -15.27 17.75 -19.96
CA ILE A 81 -14.17 18.73 -20.14
C ILE A 81 -13.80 19.39 -18.79
N GLN A 82 -14.75 19.55 -17.85
CA GLN A 82 -14.48 20.06 -16.51
C GLN A 82 -13.59 19.12 -15.68
N ASN A 83 -13.73 17.81 -15.86
CA ASN A 83 -12.83 16.85 -15.22
C ASN A 83 -11.41 16.92 -15.78
N ASN A 84 -11.27 17.09 -17.10
CA ASN A 84 -9.95 17.18 -17.74
C ASN A 84 -9.18 18.43 -17.30
N GLN A 85 -9.83 19.57 -17.15
CA GLN A 85 -9.21 20.79 -16.62
C GLN A 85 -8.74 20.59 -15.16
N LYS A 86 -9.53 19.92 -14.34
CA LYS A 86 -9.17 19.62 -12.96
C LYS A 86 -7.91 18.76 -12.87
N PHE A 87 -7.75 17.77 -13.76
CA PHE A 87 -6.56 16.93 -13.82
C PHE A 87 -5.31 17.71 -14.22
N LEU A 88 -5.44 18.64 -15.16
CA LEU A 88 -4.31 19.51 -15.50
C LEU A 88 -3.91 20.37 -14.29
N ASP A 89 -4.88 20.91 -13.56
CA ASP A 89 -4.63 21.67 -12.34
C ASP A 89 -3.91 20.83 -11.26
N GLU A 90 -4.31 19.56 -11.08
CA GLU A 90 -3.63 18.63 -10.17
C GLU A 90 -2.17 18.36 -10.61
N LEU A 91 -1.91 18.17 -11.91
CA LEU A 91 -0.54 18.02 -12.43
C LEU A 91 0.29 19.29 -12.25
N ILE A 92 -0.31 20.45 -12.43
CA ILE A 92 0.33 21.76 -12.18
C ILE A 92 0.69 21.88 -10.70
N ASP A 93 -0.20 21.51 -9.79
CA ASP A 93 0.01 21.55 -8.35
C ASP A 93 1.15 20.60 -7.92
N ILE A 94 1.23 19.40 -8.51
CA ILE A 94 2.33 18.46 -8.33
C ILE A 94 3.66 19.10 -8.74
N LYS A 95 3.72 19.77 -9.88
CA LYS A 95 4.94 20.47 -10.34
C LYS A 95 5.29 21.65 -9.43
N LEU A 96 4.31 22.41 -8.95
CA LEU A 96 4.53 23.50 -7.99
C LEU A 96 5.13 22.98 -6.68
N MET A 97 4.57 21.89 -6.12
CA MET A 97 5.11 21.25 -4.91
C MET A 97 6.55 20.77 -5.10
N LYS A 98 6.85 20.15 -6.25
CA LYS A 98 8.20 19.70 -6.58
C LYS A 98 9.19 20.88 -6.61
N ILE A 99 8.86 21.95 -7.35
CA ILE A 99 9.69 23.15 -7.48
C ILE A 99 9.96 23.75 -6.10
N GLU A 100 8.93 23.87 -5.27
CA GLU A 100 9.07 24.44 -3.92
C GLU A 100 9.92 23.53 -3.02
N ALA A 101 9.73 22.23 -3.08
CA ALA A 101 10.56 21.27 -2.35
C ALA A 101 12.05 21.39 -2.72
N GLU A 102 12.36 21.58 -4.01
CA GLU A 102 13.71 21.79 -4.51
C GLU A 102 14.26 23.16 -4.05
N ASN A 103 13.46 24.24 -4.10
CA ASN A 103 13.82 25.55 -3.58
C ASN A 103 14.18 25.50 -2.09
N LEU A 104 13.44 24.71 -1.32
CA LEU A 104 13.69 24.48 0.10
C LEU A 104 14.83 23.45 0.34
N SER A 105 15.48 22.97 -0.71
CA SER A 105 16.56 21.96 -0.66
C SER A 105 16.17 20.69 0.10
N LEU A 106 14.91 20.27 0.02
CA LEU A 106 14.44 19.04 0.67
C LEU A 106 15.07 17.79 0.04
N ASP A 107 15.38 17.85 -1.25
CA ASP A 107 16.08 16.80 -2.01
C ASP A 107 17.52 16.58 -1.53
N LYS A 108 18.11 17.54 -0.80
CA LYS A 108 19.48 17.48 -0.26
C LYS A 108 19.54 17.04 1.20
N ARG A 109 18.39 16.80 1.83
CA ARG A 109 18.34 16.31 3.21
C ARG A 109 18.97 14.91 3.32
N PRO A 110 19.79 14.64 4.37
CA PRO A 110 20.44 13.35 4.52
C PRO A 110 19.47 12.15 4.53
N GLU A 111 18.28 12.31 5.15
CA GLU A 111 17.25 11.29 5.17
C GLU A 111 16.71 11.01 3.77
N PHE A 112 16.40 12.05 3.01
CA PHE A 112 15.91 11.93 1.64
C PHE A 112 16.94 11.26 0.73
N MET A 113 18.19 11.72 0.78
CA MET A 113 19.29 11.14 0.00
C MET A 113 19.47 9.66 0.31
N ARG A 114 19.47 9.27 1.58
CA ARG A 114 19.56 7.87 2.01
C ARG A 114 18.38 7.02 1.50
N HIS A 115 17.16 7.57 1.51
CA HIS A 115 15.99 6.91 0.92
C HIS A 115 16.17 6.68 -0.58
N MET A 116 16.68 7.66 -1.30
CA MET A 116 16.95 7.57 -2.72
C MET A 116 18.05 6.53 -3.02
N GLU A 117 19.16 6.57 -2.28
CA GLU A 117 20.26 5.60 -2.39
C GLU A 117 19.76 4.16 -2.19
N ASN A 118 18.97 3.92 -1.15
CA ASN A 118 18.37 2.60 -0.89
C ASN A 118 17.43 2.17 -2.02
N TYR A 119 16.64 3.07 -2.58
CA TYR A 119 15.75 2.75 -3.69
C TYR A 119 16.54 2.37 -4.95
N ILE A 120 17.57 3.15 -5.30
CA ILE A 120 18.46 2.89 -6.43
C ILE A 120 19.18 1.55 -6.24
N LEU A 121 19.71 1.29 -5.04
CA LEU A 121 20.35 0.03 -4.71
C LEU A 121 19.39 -1.16 -4.90
N ASN A 122 18.16 -1.07 -4.39
CA ASN A 122 17.18 -2.15 -4.52
C ASN A 122 16.83 -2.44 -5.99
N LEU A 123 16.64 -1.42 -6.82
CA LEU A 123 16.43 -1.59 -8.25
C LEU A 123 17.64 -2.21 -8.95
N SER A 124 18.85 -1.75 -8.59
CA SER A 124 20.09 -2.28 -9.14
C SER A 124 20.33 -3.74 -8.75
N LEU A 125 20.01 -4.12 -7.52
CA LEU A 125 20.07 -5.51 -7.04
C LEU A 125 19.06 -6.41 -7.78
N GLU A 126 17.83 -5.94 -8.00
CA GLU A 126 16.85 -6.72 -8.76
C GLU A 126 17.31 -6.90 -10.21
N ARG A 127 17.87 -5.85 -10.83
CA ARG A 127 18.43 -5.92 -12.19
C ARG A 127 19.63 -6.88 -12.26
N LEU A 128 20.51 -6.82 -11.28
CA LEU A 128 21.66 -7.74 -11.16
C LEU A 128 21.18 -9.19 -11.03
N ARG A 129 20.20 -9.45 -10.17
CA ARG A 129 19.61 -10.79 -10.01
C ARG A 129 18.96 -11.29 -11.29
N GLN A 130 18.26 -10.41 -11.99
CA GLN A 130 17.66 -10.75 -13.28
C GLN A 130 18.74 -11.17 -14.29
N GLU A 131 19.83 -10.40 -14.38
CA GLU A 131 20.90 -10.63 -15.35
C GLU A 131 21.77 -11.83 -15.00
N GLU A 132 22.22 -11.95 -13.74
CA GLU A 132 23.22 -12.94 -13.33
C GLU A 132 22.63 -14.25 -12.84
N ILE A 133 21.38 -14.24 -12.40
CA ILE A 133 20.72 -15.42 -11.84
C ILE A 133 19.56 -15.87 -12.72
N LYS A 134 18.47 -15.12 -12.73
CA LYS A 134 17.19 -15.56 -13.33
C LYS A 134 17.31 -15.85 -14.82
N SER A 135 18.01 -15.00 -15.58
CA SER A 135 18.18 -15.19 -17.05
C SER A 135 19.06 -16.38 -17.43
N LYS A 136 19.88 -16.85 -16.50
CA LYS A 136 20.86 -17.95 -16.72
C LYS A 136 20.33 -19.32 -16.26
N ILE A 137 19.13 -19.37 -15.72
CA ILE A 137 18.52 -20.59 -15.19
C ILE A 137 17.36 -20.99 -16.11
N ARG A 138 17.38 -22.26 -16.54
CA ARG A 138 16.27 -22.91 -17.22
C ARG A 138 16.09 -24.30 -16.64
N VAL A 139 14.85 -24.74 -16.58
CA VAL A 139 14.49 -26.13 -16.25
C VAL A 139 13.87 -26.72 -17.51
N GLU A 140 14.54 -27.71 -18.04
CA GLU A 140 14.09 -28.42 -19.24
C GLU A 140 13.17 -29.59 -18.86
N ASP A 141 12.29 -30.02 -19.76
CA ASP A 141 11.30 -31.07 -19.49
C ASP A 141 11.95 -32.41 -19.13
N ASN A 142 13.09 -32.76 -19.75
CA ASN A 142 13.86 -33.95 -19.41
C ASN A 142 14.37 -33.97 -17.95
N GLU A 143 14.69 -32.80 -17.38
CA GLU A 143 15.12 -32.72 -15.99
C GLU A 143 13.96 -32.95 -15.02
N ILE A 144 12.74 -32.52 -15.41
CA ILE A 144 11.51 -32.80 -14.66
C ILE A 144 11.24 -34.31 -14.68
N GLU A 145 11.38 -34.93 -15.86
CA GLU A 145 11.21 -36.37 -16.03
C GLU A 145 12.22 -37.17 -15.21
N GLU A 146 13.50 -36.82 -15.30
CA GLU A 146 14.57 -37.46 -14.49
C GLU A 146 14.32 -37.32 -12.98
N TYR A 147 13.90 -36.16 -12.53
CA TYR A 147 13.59 -35.92 -11.13
C TYR A 147 12.41 -36.79 -10.68
N TYR A 148 11.33 -36.87 -11.49
CA TYR A 148 10.18 -37.68 -11.22
C TYR A 148 10.54 -39.19 -11.14
N ILE A 149 11.33 -39.70 -12.11
CA ILE A 149 11.82 -41.09 -12.12
C ILE A 149 12.63 -41.38 -10.84
N ASN A 150 13.56 -40.51 -10.49
CA ASN A 150 14.42 -40.71 -9.33
C ASN A 150 13.65 -40.73 -7.99
N GLN A 151 12.55 -39.98 -7.90
CA GLN A 151 11.69 -39.96 -6.72
C GLN A 151 10.82 -41.23 -6.58
N HIS A 152 10.50 -41.89 -7.69
CA HIS A 152 9.60 -43.03 -7.71
C HIS A 152 10.29 -44.37 -8.01
N SER A 153 11.61 -44.37 -8.22
CA SER A 153 12.39 -45.57 -8.59
C SER A 153 12.72 -46.50 -7.42
N ASP A 154 12.47 -46.07 -6.18
CA ASP A 154 12.67 -46.92 -5.00
C ASP A 154 11.52 -47.96 -4.78
N GLU A 155 10.37 -47.73 -5.46
CA GLU A 155 9.16 -48.57 -5.34
C GLU A 155 8.90 -49.45 -6.57
N LYS A 156 9.47 -49.13 -7.76
CA LYS A 156 9.27 -49.85 -9.03
C LYS A 156 10.52 -49.93 -9.90
N ASP A 157 10.58 -50.95 -10.77
CA ASP A 157 11.65 -51.06 -11.77
C ASP A 157 11.63 -49.82 -12.70
N LYS A 158 12.82 -49.17 -12.92
CA LYS A 158 12.97 -47.98 -13.74
C LYS A 158 12.40 -48.07 -15.15
N SER A 159 12.21 -49.29 -15.66
CA SER A 159 11.59 -49.55 -16.97
C SER A 159 10.07 -49.37 -16.98
N GLU A 160 9.37 -49.60 -15.86
CA GLU A 160 7.94 -49.34 -15.73
C GLU A 160 7.64 -47.85 -15.51
N VAL A 161 8.43 -47.16 -14.70
CA VAL A 161 8.26 -45.72 -14.46
C VAL A 161 8.47 -44.90 -15.73
N LYS A 162 9.29 -45.35 -16.67
CA LYS A 162 9.46 -44.72 -17.99
C LYS A 162 8.23 -44.74 -18.87
N LYS A 163 7.29 -45.64 -18.66
CA LYS A 163 6.02 -45.67 -19.38
C LYS A 163 5.02 -44.65 -18.83
N ASP A 164 5.15 -44.32 -17.54
CA ASP A 164 4.25 -43.39 -16.85
C ASP A 164 4.63 -41.91 -17.09
N ILE A 165 5.78 -41.63 -17.76
CA ILE A 165 6.27 -40.25 -18.03
C ILE A 165 5.29 -39.42 -18.85
N ALA A 166 4.55 -40.05 -19.80
CA ALA A 166 3.54 -39.36 -20.59
C ALA A 166 2.32 -38.89 -19.78
N GLU A 167 2.16 -39.37 -18.56
CA GLU A 167 1.01 -39.17 -17.68
C GLU A 167 1.35 -38.38 -16.41
N ILE A 168 2.56 -37.74 -16.30
CA ILE A 168 2.89 -36.93 -15.11
C ILE A 168 1.81 -35.85 -14.97
N PRO A 169 1.07 -35.81 -13.83
CA PRO A 169 0.04 -34.79 -13.61
C PRO A 169 0.62 -33.38 -13.70
N SER A 170 -0.11 -32.46 -14.32
CA SER A 170 0.35 -31.06 -14.50
C SER A 170 0.75 -30.40 -13.18
N ARG A 171 0.09 -30.75 -12.06
CA ARG A 171 0.41 -30.26 -10.72
C ARG A 171 1.78 -30.73 -10.26
N ASP A 172 2.13 -31.99 -10.54
CA ASP A 172 3.43 -32.57 -10.14
C ASP A 172 4.55 -32.02 -11.00
N LYS A 173 4.33 -31.82 -12.31
CA LYS A 173 5.26 -31.13 -13.21
C LYS A 173 5.60 -29.75 -12.71
N GLU A 174 4.59 -28.95 -12.33
CA GLU A 174 4.80 -27.58 -11.82
C GLU A 174 5.53 -27.59 -10.47
N SER A 175 5.18 -28.52 -9.59
CA SER A 175 5.85 -28.70 -8.29
C SER A 175 7.33 -29.05 -8.45
N ILE A 176 7.64 -30.03 -9.30
CA ILE A 176 9.02 -30.46 -9.61
C ILE A 176 9.80 -29.29 -10.25
N LYS A 177 9.20 -28.61 -11.23
CA LYS A 177 9.82 -27.45 -11.87
C LYS A 177 10.21 -26.39 -10.85
N ASN A 178 9.33 -26.10 -9.89
CA ASN A 178 9.62 -25.14 -8.81
C ASN A 178 10.76 -25.60 -7.90
N ILE A 179 10.84 -26.90 -7.59
CA ILE A 179 11.95 -27.49 -6.80
C ILE A 179 13.27 -27.38 -7.57
N LEU A 180 13.29 -27.75 -8.85
CA LEU A 180 14.47 -27.68 -9.69
C LEU A 180 14.93 -26.24 -9.92
N MET A 181 13.97 -25.35 -10.16
CA MET A 181 14.24 -23.91 -10.31
C MET A 181 14.92 -23.36 -9.05
N ARG A 182 14.41 -23.70 -7.86
CA ARG A 182 15.02 -23.28 -6.59
C ARG A 182 16.43 -23.83 -6.44
N LYS A 183 16.65 -25.13 -6.70
CA LYS A 183 17.98 -25.74 -6.65
C LYS A 183 18.99 -25.02 -7.56
N LYS A 184 18.63 -24.84 -8.82
CA LYS A 184 19.46 -24.14 -9.80
C LYS A 184 19.72 -22.68 -9.40
N THR A 185 18.74 -22.02 -8.81
CA THR A 185 18.89 -20.67 -8.28
C THR A 185 19.96 -20.66 -7.17
N GLU A 186 19.85 -21.54 -6.19
CA GLU A 186 20.82 -21.64 -5.09
C GLU A 186 22.23 -22.02 -5.56
N GLU A 187 22.36 -22.88 -6.57
CA GLU A 187 23.64 -23.22 -7.19
C GLU A 187 24.25 -22.01 -7.91
N ARG A 188 23.45 -21.34 -8.73
CA ARG A 188 23.90 -20.14 -9.46
C ARG A 188 24.27 -19.01 -8.53
N GLU A 189 23.51 -18.78 -7.46
CA GLU A 189 23.86 -17.80 -6.44
C GLU A 189 25.20 -18.12 -5.77
N ARG A 190 25.44 -19.38 -5.43
CA ARG A 190 26.74 -19.82 -4.85
C ARG A 190 27.91 -19.61 -5.81
N GLU A 191 27.72 -19.94 -7.09
CA GLU A 191 28.74 -19.71 -8.12
C GLU A 191 29.06 -18.22 -8.25
N PHE A 192 27.99 -17.39 -8.39
CA PHE A 192 28.13 -15.96 -8.54
C PHE A 192 28.79 -15.32 -7.31
N PHE A 193 28.39 -15.73 -6.12
CA PHE A 193 29.07 -15.33 -4.88
C PHE A 193 30.55 -15.68 -4.86
N SER A 194 30.88 -16.90 -5.26
CA SER A 194 32.30 -17.33 -5.35
C SER A 194 33.10 -16.44 -6.29
N LEU A 195 32.50 -16.04 -7.43
CA LEU A 195 33.14 -15.12 -8.39
C LEU A 195 33.38 -13.75 -7.78
N LEU A 196 32.37 -13.19 -7.11
CA LEU A 196 32.48 -11.89 -6.44
C LEU A 196 33.51 -11.92 -5.34
N ARG A 197 33.52 -12.97 -4.52
CA ARG A 197 34.47 -13.14 -3.42
C ARG A 197 35.94 -13.21 -3.90
N LYS A 198 36.18 -13.84 -5.06
CA LYS A 198 37.52 -13.92 -5.65
C LYS A 198 38.07 -12.56 -6.12
N LYS A 199 37.18 -11.65 -6.52
CA LYS A 199 37.54 -10.31 -7.01
C LYS A 199 37.66 -9.27 -5.88
N ALA A 200 37.07 -9.56 -4.73
CA ALA A 200 36.93 -8.60 -3.64
C ALA A 200 38.15 -8.62 -2.70
N ARG A 201 38.42 -7.48 -2.09
CA ARG A 201 39.35 -7.36 -0.96
C ARG A 201 38.56 -7.51 0.33
N ILE A 202 38.71 -8.68 0.98
CA ILE A 202 38.00 -9.01 2.22
C ILE A 202 39.02 -9.18 3.32
N LYS A 203 38.86 -8.50 4.44
CA LYS A 203 39.62 -8.66 5.67
C LYS A 203 38.66 -8.95 6.80
N VAL A 204 38.91 -10.04 7.54
CA VAL A 204 38.11 -10.42 8.72
C VAL A 204 38.97 -10.26 9.95
N ASP A 205 38.51 -9.51 10.93
CA ASP A 205 39.13 -9.44 12.26
C ASP A 205 38.56 -10.56 13.14
N THR A 206 39.26 -11.69 13.11
CA THR A 206 38.86 -12.89 13.87
C THR A 206 38.88 -12.65 15.37
N VAL A 207 39.79 -11.79 15.87
CA VAL A 207 39.90 -11.46 17.29
C VAL A 207 38.69 -10.65 17.75
N SER A 208 38.33 -9.62 17.01
CA SER A 208 37.13 -8.84 17.29
C SER A 208 35.84 -9.68 17.16
N LEU A 209 35.78 -10.58 16.19
CA LEU A 209 34.66 -11.49 15.98
C LEU A 209 34.46 -12.46 17.14
N SER A 210 35.54 -13.10 17.61
CA SER A 210 35.51 -14.06 18.73
C SER A 210 35.13 -13.37 20.07
N ASN A 211 35.63 -12.15 20.29
CA ASN A 211 35.42 -11.39 21.51
C ASN A 211 34.14 -10.52 21.49
N LEU A 212 33.27 -10.68 20.51
CA LEU A 212 31.99 -9.99 20.43
C LEU A 212 31.08 -10.45 21.58
N SER A 213 30.38 -9.47 22.20
CA SER A 213 29.37 -9.75 23.23
C SER A 213 28.21 -8.78 23.08
N ALA A 214 26.98 -9.29 23.08
CA ALA A 214 25.76 -8.50 23.01
C ALA A 214 25.64 -7.50 24.18
N ASP A 215 26.21 -7.87 25.35
CA ASP A 215 26.16 -7.07 26.59
C ASP A 215 27.24 -5.99 26.65
N ASN A 216 28.21 -6.01 25.70
CA ASN A 216 29.32 -5.08 25.66
C ASN A 216 29.19 -4.11 24.48
N LEU A 217 28.64 -2.92 24.74
CA LEU A 217 28.47 -1.85 23.74
C LEU A 217 29.77 -1.48 23.02
N ALA A 218 30.93 -1.52 23.72
CA ALA A 218 32.21 -1.24 23.12
C ALA A 218 32.62 -2.29 22.08
N SER A 219 32.26 -3.57 22.30
CA SER A 219 32.51 -4.63 21.34
C SER A 219 31.61 -4.52 20.11
N LEU A 220 30.36 -4.04 20.28
CA LEU A 220 29.41 -3.83 19.19
C LEU A 220 29.87 -2.74 18.20
N GLY A 221 30.63 -1.76 18.67
CA GLY A 221 31.21 -0.70 17.85
C GLY A 221 32.47 -1.11 17.07
N LYS A 222 33.06 -2.29 17.35
CA LYS A 222 34.26 -2.74 16.66
C LYS A 222 33.98 -3.21 15.23
N HIS A 223 34.99 -3.07 14.39
CA HIS A 223 35.00 -3.62 13.05
C HIS A 223 35.24 -5.13 13.14
N VAL A 224 34.39 -5.95 12.53
CA VAL A 224 34.53 -7.40 12.47
C VAL A 224 34.98 -7.86 11.09
N ALA A 225 34.74 -7.09 10.07
CA ALA A 225 35.26 -7.29 8.72
C ALA A 225 35.29 -5.99 7.91
N GLU A 226 36.09 -6.01 6.83
CA GLU A 226 36.15 -4.98 5.80
C GLU A 226 35.96 -5.64 4.42
N VAL A 227 35.08 -5.09 3.60
CA VAL A 227 34.78 -5.56 2.23
C VAL A 227 34.98 -4.39 1.28
N ASN A 228 35.99 -4.44 0.41
CA ASN A 228 36.34 -3.38 -0.54
C ASN A 228 36.47 -1.97 0.08
N GLY A 229 36.89 -1.88 1.35
CA GLY A 229 37.04 -0.66 2.10
C GLY A 229 35.82 -0.29 2.96
N GLU A 230 34.69 -0.95 2.79
CA GLU A 230 33.54 -0.77 3.67
C GLU A 230 33.59 -1.70 4.89
N THR A 231 33.30 -1.14 6.06
CA THR A 231 33.39 -1.89 7.32
C THR A 231 32.07 -2.54 7.70
N ILE A 232 32.15 -3.75 8.25
CA ILE A 232 31.06 -4.43 8.94
C ILE A 232 31.32 -4.32 10.44
N LEU A 233 30.37 -3.71 11.16
CA LEU A 233 30.46 -3.54 12.61
C LEU A 233 29.82 -4.70 13.36
N GLY A 234 30.27 -4.97 14.58
CA GLY A 234 29.69 -5.98 15.47
C GLY A 234 28.19 -5.80 15.68
N LYS A 235 27.71 -4.56 15.80
CA LYS A 235 26.26 -4.27 15.92
C LYS A 235 25.45 -4.76 14.73
N ALA A 236 25.97 -4.67 13.51
CA ALA A 236 25.28 -5.15 12.31
C ALA A 236 25.19 -6.69 12.33
N LEU A 237 26.26 -7.36 12.78
CA LEU A 237 26.28 -8.81 12.94
C LEU A 237 25.21 -9.27 13.95
N PHE A 238 25.17 -8.69 15.15
CA PHE A 238 24.17 -9.08 16.15
C PHE A 238 22.74 -8.77 15.74
N TYR A 239 22.51 -7.65 15.06
CA TYR A 239 21.20 -7.32 14.51
C TYR A 239 20.73 -8.39 13.52
N GLU A 240 21.61 -8.80 12.61
CA GLU A 240 21.33 -9.84 11.62
C GLU A 240 21.13 -11.22 12.27
N MET A 241 21.94 -11.57 13.29
CA MET A 241 21.75 -12.81 14.07
C MET A 241 20.37 -12.86 14.71
N LYS A 242 19.92 -11.75 15.30
CA LYS A 242 18.59 -11.64 15.91
C LYS A 242 17.45 -11.84 14.90
N ILE A 243 17.55 -11.20 13.73
CA ILE A 243 16.55 -11.32 12.65
C ILE A 243 16.54 -12.74 12.09
N SER A 244 17.72 -13.32 11.82
CA SER A 244 17.86 -14.66 11.26
C SER A 244 17.67 -15.77 12.30
N LYS A 245 17.45 -15.44 13.58
CA LYS A 245 17.29 -16.36 14.70
C LYS A 245 18.46 -17.34 14.84
N VAL A 246 19.67 -16.87 14.55
CA VAL A 246 20.91 -17.65 14.68
C VAL A 246 21.45 -17.48 16.10
N ASN A 247 21.79 -18.59 16.75
CA ASN A 247 22.35 -18.58 18.09
C ASN A 247 23.75 -17.94 18.13
N ASP A 248 24.06 -17.27 19.25
CA ASP A 248 25.36 -16.63 19.46
C ASP A 248 26.44 -17.68 19.80
N THR A 249 26.91 -18.36 18.77
CA THR A 249 28.03 -19.27 18.77
C THR A 249 29.08 -18.79 17.78
N GLU A 250 30.34 -19.29 17.87
CA GLU A 250 31.36 -18.90 16.92
C GLU A 250 30.98 -19.24 15.48
N ASP A 251 30.43 -20.43 15.25
CA ASP A 251 29.91 -20.83 13.92
C ASP A 251 28.73 -19.97 13.46
N GLY A 252 27.81 -19.66 14.36
CA GLY A 252 26.69 -18.77 14.06
C GLY A 252 27.15 -17.37 13.66
N ARG A 253 28.13 -16.80 14.38
CA ARG A 253 28.74 -15.51 14.03
C ARG A 253 29.43 -15.55 12.66
N ARG A 254 30.18 -16.62 12.36
CA ARG A 254 30.81 -16.80 11.04
C ARG A 254 29.81 -16.92 9.93
N GLN A 255 28.77 -17.74 10.12
CA GLN A 255 27.68 -17.90 9.14
C GLN A 255 26.98 -16.55 8.82
N VAL A 256 26.67 -15.77 9.86
CA VAL A 256 26.02 -14.47 9.68
C VAL A 256 26.97 -13.44 9.07
N LEU A 257 28.27 -13.49 9.46
CA LEU A 257 29.29 -12.63 8.84
C LEU A 257 29.43 -12.91 7.35
N ASP A 258 29.49 -14.18 6.94
CA ASP A 258 29.58 -14.56 5.52
C ASP A 258 28.33 -14.07 4.75
N LYS A 259 27.16 -14.11 5.36
CA LYS A 259 25.92 -13.53 4.80
C LYS A 259 26.04 -12.02 4.62
N LEU A 260 26.53 -11.30 5.62
CA LEU A 260 26.74 -9.84 5.54
C LEU A 260 27.78 -9.46 4.49
N ILE A 261 28.87 -10.23 4.40
CA ILE A 261 29.88 -10.05 3.34
C ILE A 261 29.23 -10.25 1.97
N PHE A 262 28.39 -11.28 1.81
CA PHE A 262 27.70 -11.54 0.56
C PHE A 262 26.81 -10.36 0.15
N HIS A 263 26.01 -9.82 1.08
CA HIS A 263 25.18 -8.65 0.80
C HIS A 263 26.03 -7.45 0.36
N LYS A 264 27.14 -7.18 1.07
CA LYS A 264 28.05 -6.10 0.70
C LYS A 264 28.66 -6.27 -0.70
N LEU A 265 29.01 -7.49 -1.07
CA LEU A 265 29.53 -7.78 -2.40
C LEU A 265 28.48 -7.57 -3.49
N LEU A 266 27.24 -7.97 -3.22
CA LEU A 266 26.12 -7.72 -4.15
C LEU A 266 25.83 -6.22 -4.31
N ASP A 267 25.84 -5.47 -3.19
CA ASP A 267 25.60 -4.02 -3.21
C ASP A 267 26.67 -3.32 -4.07
N HIS A 268 27.95 -3.65 -3.85
CA HIS A 268 29.06 -3.13 -4.63
C HIS A 268 28.95 -3.46 -6.12
N GLU A 269 28.66 -4.72 -6.45
CA GLU A 269 28.52 -5.15 -7.84
C GLU A 269 27.33 -4.45 -8.53
N ALA A 270 26.18 -4.41 -7.86
CA ALA A 270 24.97 -3.80 -8.39
C ALA A 270 25.16 -2.31 -8.67
N MET A 271 25.74 -1.59 -7.72
CA MET A 271 26.03 -0.16 -7.89
C MET A 271 27.14 0.10 -8.92
N GLY A 272 28.16 -0.76 -8.95
CA GLY A 272 29.30 -0.63 -9.86
C GLY A 272 28.94 -0.84 -11.34
N ARG A 273 27.83 -1.55 -11.64
CA ARG A 273 27.37 -1.79 -13.02
C ARG A 273 26.63 -0.59 -13.63
N GLY A 274 26.25 0.41 -12.86
CA GLY A 274 25.63 1.63 -13.35
C GLY A 274 24.22 1.43 -13.93
N TYR A 275 23.48 0.43 -13.47
CA TYR A 275 22.11 0.13 -13.93
C TYR A 275 21.15 1.32 -13.81
N SER A 276 21.39 2.23 -12.88
CA SER A 276 20.61 3.46 -12.70
C SER A 276 20.56 4.35 -13.94
N GLU A 277 21.53 4.21 -14.87
CA GLU A 277 21.58 4.96 -16.13
C GLU A 277 20.81 4.27 -17.27
N GLU A 278 20.36 3.02 -17.10
CA GLU A 278 19.48 2.37 -18.06
C GLU A 278 18.13 3.12 -18.13
N ASN A 279 17.61 3.38 -19.32
CA ASN A 279 16.43 4.23 -19.52
C ASN A 279 15.23 3.81 -18.65
N GLU A 280 14.95 2.50 -18.58
CA GLU A 280 13.82 1.98 -17.78
C GLU A 280 13.99 2.26 -16.28
N LEU A 281 15.20 2.03 -15.75
CA LEU A 281 15.48 2.25 -14.32
C LEU A 281 15.52 3.74 -14.01
N LYS A 282 16.12 4.53 -14.88
CA LYS A 282 16.18 5.99 -14.76
C LYS A 282 14.78 6.63 -14.68
N GLU A 283 13.85 6.17 -15.51
CA GLU A 283 12.45 6.62 -15.42
C GLU A 283 11.79 6.22 -14.09
N LYS A 284 12.02 4.98 -13.61
CA LYS A 284 11.51 4.53 -12.30
C LYS A 284 12.10 5.36 -11.16
N ILE A 285 13.39 5.64 -11.20
CA ILE A 285 14.10 6.45 -10.21
C ILE A 285 13.55 7.88 -10.19
N ASN A 286 13.37 8.50 -11.36
CA ASN A 286 12.86 9.86 -11.48
C ASN A 286 11.43 9.97 -10.94
N ARG A 287 10.55 9.04 -11.28
CA ARG A 287 9.16 8.98 -10.74
C ARG A 287 9.15 8.81 -9.21
N TYR A 288 9.99 7.93 -8.70
CA TYR A 288 10.10 7.73 -7.25
C TYR A 288 10.66 8.97 -6.55
N LYS A 289 11.69 9.61 -7.12
CA LYS A 289 12.25 10.86 -6.62
C LYS A 289 11.18 11.95 -6.53
N GLU A 290 10.43 12.15 -7.61
CA GLU A 290 9.36 13.16 -7.66
C GLU A 290 8.29 12.90 -6.60
N SER A 291 7.74 11.68 -6.53
CA SER A 291 6.71 11.34 -5.54
C SER A 291 7.22 11.42 -4.10
N SER A 292 8.46 11.00 -3.86
CA SER A 292 9.08 11.07 -2.53
C SER A 292 9.35 12.51 -2.10
N LEU A 293 9.75 13.38 -3.05
CA LEU A 293 10.02 14.78 -2.78
C LEU A 293 8.72 15.55 -2.45
N ILE A 294 7.63 15.25 -3.16
CA ILE A 294 6.30 15.79 -2.85
C ILE A 294 5.87 15.38 -1.44
N LYS A 295 6.03 14.10 -1.12
CA LYS A 295 5.71 13.59 0.22
C LYS A 295 6.57 14.27 1.31
N GLU A 296 7.85 14.48 1.04
CA GLU A 296 8.74 15.19 1.96
C GLU A 296 8.30 16.65 2.17
N PHE A 297 7.85 17.32 1.09
CA PHE A 297 7.25 18.64 1.17
C PHE A 297 5.99 18.65 2.05
N GLU A 298 5.08 17.74 1.81
CA GLU A 298 3.84 17.61 2.61
C GLU A 298 4.14 17.41 4.09
N ILE A 299 5.08 16.51 4.43
CA ILE A 299 5.46 16.19 5.81
C ILE A 299 6.19 17.34 6.46
N SER A 300 7.10 18.01 5.74
CA SER A 300 8.00 19.01 6.32
C SER A 300 7.44 20.43 6.32
N VAL A 301 6.52 20.74 5.40
CA VAL A 301 6.03 22.12 5.20
C VAL A 301 4.56 22.24 5.58
N ILE A 302 3.72 21.30 5.18
CA ILE A 302 2.27 21.40 5.39
C ILE A 302 1.84 20.81 6.73
N LEU A 303 2.28 19.60 7.03
CA LEU A 303 1.85 18.84 8.20
C LEU A 303 2.18 19.51 9.56
N PRO A 304 3.35 20.16 9.76
CA PRO A 304 3.69 20.79 11.04
C PRO A 304 2.73 21.92 11.47
N GLY A 305 2.02 22.54 10.53
CA GLY A 305 1.01 23.57 10.80
C GLY A 305 -0.37 23.03 11.21
N ILE A 306 -0.53 21.70 11.29
CA ILE A 306 -1.82 21.06 11.52
C ILE A 306 -1.88 20.50 12.93
N THR A 307 -2.86 20.98 13.68
CA THR A 307 -3.20 20.47 15.01
C THR A 307 -4.70 20.35 15.10
N VAL A 308 -5.21 19.19 15.50
CA VAL A 308 -6.63 18.99 15.80
C VAL A 308 -6.82 19.16 17.31
N LYS A 309 -7.79 19.99 17.67
CA LYS A 309 -8.10 20.26 19.08
C LYS A 309 -9.27 19.40 19.54
N GLU A 310 -9.30 19.06 20.81
CA GLU A 310 -10.40 18.29 21.43
C GLU A 310 -11.78 18.93 21.21
N ASP A 311 -11.85 20.25 21.25
CA ASP A 311 -13.12 20.95 21.03
C ASP A 311 -13.62 20.77 19.58
N GLU A 312 -12.72 20.70 18.60
CA GLU A 312 -13.08 20.48 17.20
C GLU A 312 -13.60 19.05 16.98
N ILE A 313 -13.04 18.08 17.70
CA ILE A 313 -13.51 16.68 17.66
C ILE A 313 -14.93 16.59 18.22
N LYS A 314 -15.17 17.21 19.37
CA LYS A 314 -16.51 17.26 19.99
C LYS A 314 -17.53 17.94 19.08
N ASP A 315 -17.19 19.11 18.56
CA ASP A 315 -18.02 19.88 17.64
C ASP A 315 -18.36 19.08 16.37
N TYR A 316 -17.37 18.34 15.82
CA TYR A 316 -17.58 17.50 14.67
C TYR A 316 -18.53 16.34 14.98
N TYR A 317 -18.33 15.66 16.11
CA TYR A 317 -19.19 14.57 16.57
C TYR A 317 -20.63 15.03 16.76
N GLU A 318 -20.84 16.14 17.47
CA GLU A 318 -22.17 16.69 17.71
C GLU A 318 -22.90 17.09 16.42
N LYS A 319 -22.19 17.74 15.48
CA LYS A 319 -22.74 18.13 14.17
C LYS A 319 -23.03 16.97 13.24
N ASN A 320 -22.37 15.83 13.44
CA ASN A 320 -22.50 14.64 12.61
C ASN A 320 -23.05 13.44 13.37
N LEU A 321 -23.76 13.66 14.46
CA LEU A 321 -24.19 12.61 15.40
C LEU A 321 -24.97 11.48 14.69
N GLU A 322 -25.82 11.80 13.71
CA GLU A 322 -26.58 10.82 12.94
C GLU A 322 -25.71 9.83 12.14
N GLN A 323 -24.46 10.19 11.81
CA GLN A 323 -23.51 9.28 11.13
C GLN A 323 -22.99 8.18 12.09
N TYR A 324 -23.11 8.40 13.37
CA TYR A 324 -22.65 7.47 14.43
C TYR A 324 -23.79 6.69 15.06
N LYS A 325 -24.99 6.78 14.47
CA LYS A 325 -26.16 6.03 14.92
C LYS A 325 -26.04 4.57 14.53
N GLU A 326 -26.16 3.72 15.51
CA GLU A 326 -26.27 2.27 15.30
C GLU A 326 -27.74 1.88 15.13
N PRO A 327 -28.05 0.98 14.18
CA PRO A 327 -29.41 0.52 14.00
C PRO A 327 -29.87 -0.30 15.21
N ASP A 328 -31.17 -0.29 15.46
CA ASP A 328 -31.80 -1.23 16.39
C ASP A 328 -31.47 -2.66 15.96
N ARG A 329 -31.29 -3.55 16.93
CA ARG A 329 -30.97 -4.96 16.68
C ARG A 329 -32.04 -5.86 17.29
N VAL A 330 -32.34 -6.93 16.59
CA VAL A 330 -33.31 -7.93 17.03
C VAL A 330 -32.67 -9.31 17.08
N ASN A 331 -32.94 -10.03 18.15
CA ASN A 331 -32.51 -11.41 18.28
C ASN A 331 -33.69 -12.33 17.92
N LEU A 332 -33.46 -13.20 16.94
CA LEU A 332 -34.48 -14.05 16.33
C LEU A 332 -33.99 -15.48 16.15
N ALA A 333 -34.97 -16.39 16.07
CA ALA A 333 -34.82 -17.61 15.30
C ALA A 333 -35.69 -17.51 14.03
N VAL A 334 -35.27 -18.12 12.92
CA VAL A 334 -35.92 -18.01 11.61
C VAL A 334 -36.12 -19.38 10.95
N ILE A 335 -37.29 -19.58 10.39
CA ILE A 335 -37.61 -20.67 9.45
C ILE A 335 -37.72 -20.02 8.06
N LEU A 336 -36.85 -20.38 7.14
CA LEU A 336 -36.87 -19.93 5.76
C LEU A 336 -37.45 -21.03 4.86
N LEU A 337 -38.43 -20.66 4.07
CA LEU A 337 -39.18 -21.59 3.21
C LEU A 337 -39.23 -21.04 1.78
N ALA A 338 -39.23 -21.94 0.79
CA ALA A 338 -39.18 -21.53 -0.61
C ALA A 338 -40.47 -20.84 -1.11
N LYS A 339 -41.61 -21.20 -0.51
CA LYS A 339 -42.95 -20.75 -0.95
C LYS A 339 -43.73 -20.10 0.19
N LYS A 340 -44.54 -19.10 -0.15
CA LYS A 340 -45.39 -18.39 0.79
C LYS A 340 -46.37 -19.28 1.52
N GLU A 341 -46.99 -20.19 0.80
CA GLU A 341 -47.99 -21.16 1.32
C GLU A 341 -47.36 -22.04 2.42
N GLN A 342 -46.12 -22.50 2.21
CA GLN A 342 -45.40 -23.28 3.20
C GLN A 342 -45.10 -22.47 4.48
N ALA A 343 -44.79 -21.18 4.31
CA ALA A 343 -44.52 -20.30 5.44
C ALA A 343 -45.81 -19.98 6.23
N GLU A 344 -46.96 -19.86 5.53
CA GLU A 344 -48.28 -19.71 6.14
C GLU A 344 -48.65 -20.97 6.93
N GLU A 345 -48.43 -22.19 6.38
CA GLU A 345 -48.67 -23.46 7.07
C GLU A 345 -47.80 -23.59 8.30
N ALA A 346 -46.48 -23.31 8.20
CA ALA A 346 -45.56 -23.35 9.32
C ALA A 346 -45.96 -22.38 10.44
N LEU A 347 -46.42 -21.17 10.09
CA LEU A 347 -46.92 -20.20 11.07
C LEU A 347 -48.20 -20.70 11.77
N GLU A 348 -49.07 -21.35 11.05
CA GLU A 348 -50.27 -21.97 11.65
C GLU A 348 -49.94 -23.12 12.59
N GLU A 349 -48.99 -23.99 12.22
CA GLU A 349 -48.52 -25.07 13.10
C GLU A 349 -47.91 -24.52 14.38
N LEU A 350 -47.12 -23.48 14.27
CA LEU A 350 -46.53 -22.79 15.45
C LEU A 350 -47.61 -22.19 16.37
N ARG A 351 -48.64 -21.57 15.79
CA ARG A 351 -49.79 -21.05 16.56
C ARG A 351 -50.61 -22.14 17.24
N LYS A 352 -50.60 -23.34 16.69
CA LYS A 352 -51.22 -24.53 17.29
C LYS A 352 -50.32 -25.20 18.36
N GLY A 353 -49.13 -24.68 18.59
CA GLY A 353 -48.23 -25.12 19.64
C GLY A 353 -47.09 -26.04 19.19
N ALA A 354 -46.80 -26.11 17.87
CA ALA A 354 -45.67 -26.84 17.36
C ALA A 354 -44.34 -26.21 17.88
N ASP A 355 -43.31 -27.04 18.07
CA ASP A 355 -41.97 -26.58 18.47
C ASP A 355 -41.25 -25.92 17.32
N PHE A 356 -40.83 -24.67 17.51
CA PHE A 356 -40.16 -23.85 16.48
C PHE A 356 -38.86 -24.50 16.00
N SER A 357 -38.05 -25.00 16.93
CA SER A 357 -36.77 -25.63 16.59
C SER A 357 -36.93 -26.93 15.82
N TYR A 358 -38.01 -27.64 16.08
CA TYR A 358 -38.34 -28.85 15.33
C TYR A 358 -38.71 -28.51 13.87
N LEU A 359 -39.64 -27.57 13.66
CA LEU A 359 -40.02 -27.13 12.33
C LEU A 359 -38.85 -26.52 11.56
N ALA A 360 -37.99 -25.75 12.24
CA ALA A 360 -36.80 -25.20 11.63
C ALA A 360 -35.85 -26.30 11.11
N ARG A 361 -35.64 -27.38 11.89
CA ARG A 361 -34.80 -28.50 11.45
C ARG A 361 -35.43 -29.31 10.32
N LYS A 362 -36.73 -29.40 10.32
CA LYS A 362 -37.48 -30.21 9.35
C LYS A 362 -37.61 -29.51 8.00
N ASP A 363 -38.00 -28.24 8.01
CA ASP A 363 -38.55 -27.55 6.83
C ASP A 363 -37.74 -26.37 6.36
N SER A 364 -36.82 -25.79 7.19
CA SER A 364 -36.05 -24.63 6.81
C SER A 364 -35.00 -24.94 5.75
N ILE A 365 -34.99 -24.14 4.68
CA ILE A 365 -33.96 -24.21 3.63
C ILE A 365 -32.68 -23.44 4.02
N ASP A 366 -32.74 -22.65 5.09
CA ASP A 366 -31.57 -21.93 5.62
C ASP A 366 -30.69 -22.88 6.45
N SER A 367 -29.37 -22.58 6.44
CA SER A 367 -28.37 -23.38 7.17
C SER A 367 -28.61 -23.38 8.68
N SER A 368 -29.17 -22.29 9.25
CA SER A 368 -29.56 -22.19 10.66
C SER A 368 -30.61 -23.18 11.09
N GLY A 369 -31.39 -23.72 10.14
CA GLY A 369 -32.38 -24.77 10.39
C GLY A 369 -31.79 -25.95 11.15
N LYS A 370 -30.54 -26.38 10.85
CA LYS A 370 -29.82 -27.45 11.55
C LYS A 370 -29.65 -27.19 13.04
N THR A 371 -29.58 -25.95 13.44
CA THR A 371 -29.44 -25.49 14.84
C THR A 371 -30.73 -24.97 15.43
N GLY A 372 -31.89 -25.32 14.80
CA GLY A 372 -33.21 -24.91 15.27
C GLY A 372 -33.59 -23.49 14.87
N GLY A 373 -33.06 -22.98 13.76
CA GLY A 373 -33.39 -21.69 13.20
C GLY A 373 -32.70 -20.49 13.88
N ARG A 374 -31.78 -20.68 14.82
CA ARG A 374 -31.15 -19.60 15.57
C ARG A 374 -30.21 -18.79 14.67
N VAL A 375 -30.57 -17.53 14.36
CA VAL A 375 -29.76 -16.59 13.58
C VAL A 375 -29.07 -15.54 14.47
N GLY A 376 -29.50 -15.42 15.73
CA GLY A 376 -28.93 -14.46 16.68
C GLY A 376 -29.33 -13.02 16.41
N TRP A 377 -28.40 -12.08 16.70
CA TRP A 377 -28.66 -10.66 16.53
C TRP A 377 -28.55 -10.21 15.06
N SER A 378 -29.61 -9.59 14.58
CA SER A 378 -29.71 -9.01 13.23
C SER A 378 -30.04 -7.53 13.32
N SER A 379 -29.58 -6.71 12.36
CA SER A 379 -30.00 -5.31 12.23
C SER A 379 -31.47 -5.23 11.84
N MET A 380 -32.20 -4.28 12.45
CA MET A 380 -33.58 -4.01 12.07
C MET A 380 -33.73 -3.52 10.63
N ASP A 381 -32.71 -2.92 10.06
CA ASP A 381 -32.76 -2.31 8.72
C ASP A 381 -32.87 -3.35 7.58
N ILE A 382 -32.50 -4.62 7.83
CA ILE A 382 -32.61 -5.67 6.83
C ILE A 382 -34.06 -6.14 6.59
N PHE A 383 -34.97 -5.83 7.52
CA PHE A 383 -36.35 -6.27 7.42
C PHE A 383 -37.23 -5.29 6.66
N PRO A 384 -38.28 -5.75 5.93
CA PRO A 384 -39.30 -4.89 5.33
C PRO A 384 -39.98 -4.01 6.37
N ALA A 385 -40.50 -2.86 5.95
CA ALA A 385 -41.12 -1.87 6.86
C ALA A 385 -42.24 -2.45 7.72
N GLU A 386 -43.10 -3.28 7.13
CA GLU A 386 -44.21 -3.94 7.84
C GLU A 386 -43.66 -4.94 8.89
N THR A 387 -42.66 -5.71 8.53
CA THR A 387 -42.02 -6.66 9.45
C THR A 387 -41.33 -5.93 10.59
N ARG A 388 -40.63 -4.81 10.33
CA ARG A 388 -40.05 -3.97 11.38
C ARG A 388 -41.09 -3.52 12.40
N LYS A 389 -42.23 -3.05 11.92
CA LYS A 389 -43.32 -2.63 12.81
C LYS A 389 -43.79 -3.79 13.70
N ALA A 390 -44.00 -4.96 13.14
CA ALA A 390 -44.38 -6.16 13.89
C ALA A 390 -43.31 -6.55 14.93
N LEU A 391 -42.02 -6.46 14.56
CA LEU A 391 -40.89 -6.75 15.44
C LEU A 391 -40.79 -5.74 16.62
N TYR A 392 -41.13 -4.46 16.40
CA TYR A 392 -41.16 -3.47 17.48
C TYR A 392 -42.29 -3.73 18.50
N ASP A 393 -43.41 -4.26 18.05
CA ASP A 393 -44.58 -4.56 18.91
C ASP A 393 -44.50 -5.95 19.54
N ALA A 394 -43.55 -6.79 19.12
CA ALA A 394 -43.46 -8.19 19.53
C ALA A 394 -43.00 -8.39 20.98
N LYS A 395 -43.50 -9.46 21.59
CA LYS A 395 -43.07 -9.99 22.87
C LYS A 395 -42.27 -11.25 22.68
N LYS A 396 -41.41 -11.57 23.64
CA LYS A 396 -40.59 -12.78 23.59
C LYS A 396 -41.47 -14.03 23.39
N GLY A 397 -41.15 -14.81 22.35
CA GLY A 397 -41.87 -15.99 21.92
C GLY A 397 -42.97 -15.72 20.88
N ASP A 398 -43.21 -14.49 20.47
CA ASP A 398 -44.17 -14.19 19.38
C ASP A 398 -43.60 -14.66 18.03
N PHE A 399 -44.49 -15.17 17.20
CA PHE A 399 -44.18 -15.60 15.83
C PHE A 399 -44.60 -14.49 14.86
N ILE A 400 -43.67 -14.09 14.01
CA ILE A 400 -43.81 -12.97 13.05
C ILE A 400 -43.61 -13.51 11.64
N GLY A 401 -44.49 -13.16 10.75
CA GLY A 401 -44.42 -13.56 9.35
C GLY A 401 -45.79 -14.01 8.81
N PRO A 402 -45.82 -14.67 7.63
CA PRO A 402 -44.63 -14.82 6.76
C PRO A 402 -44.22 -13.46 6.13
N PHE A 403 -42.93 -13.21 6.02
CA PHE A 403 -42.39 -12.05 5.29
C PHE A 403 -41.39 -12.51 4.23
N GLN A 404 -41.37 -11.76 3.12
CA GLN A 404 -40.49 -12.08 2.00
C GLN A 404 -39.06 -11.59 2.24
N ILE A 405 -38.09 -12.42 1.93
CA ILE A 405 -36.66 -12.07 1.85
C ILE A 405 -36.12 -12.55 0.49
N GLU A 406 -34.85 -12.27 0.21
CA GLU A 406 -34.22 -12.52 -1.10
C GLU A 406 -34.38 -13.98 -1.60
N TYR A 407 -34.33 -14.96 -0.69
CA TYR A 407 -34.31 -16.40 -1.04
C TYR A 407 -35.60 -17.12 -0.69
N GLY A 408 -36.68 -16.45 -0.30
CA GLY A 408 -37.95 -17.10 0.04
C GLY A 408 -38.80 -16.32 1.02
N TYR A 409 -39.55 -17.07 1.85
CA TYR A 409 -40.44 -16.53 2.86
C TYR A 409 -40.02 -16.99 4.24
N ALA A 410 -39.93 -16.06 5.16
CA ALA A 410 -39.47 -16.33 6.51
C ALA A 410 -40.57 -16.21 7.56
N VAL A 411 -40.52 -17.11 8.55
CA VAL A 411 -41.25 -17.00 9.80
C VAL A 411 -40.23 -16.88 10.91
N ALA A 412 -40.37 -15.88 11.75
CA ALA A 412 -39.44 -15.60 12.84
C ALA A 412 -40.08 -15.81 14.21
N GLU A 413 -39.30 -16.36 15.16
CA GLU A 413 -39.62 -16.33 16.58
C GLU A 413 -38.80 -15.17 17.23
N PHE A 414 -39.50 -14.24 17.85
CA PHE A 414 -38.90 -13.09 18.50
C PHE A 414 -38.36 -13.43 19.87
N HIS A 415 -37.09 -13.11 20.14
CA HIS A 415 -36.44 -13.31 21.43
C HIS A 415 -36.26 -12.02 22.22
N SER A 416 -35.67 -11.00 21.58
CA SER A 416 -35.41 -9.70 22.23
C SER A 416 -35.08 -8.62 21.20
N LEU A 417 -35.29 -7.37 21.59
CA LEU A 417 -34.95 -6.15 20.86
C LEU A 417 -33.92 -5.36 21.67
N GLU A 418 -32.89 -4.92 21.03
CA GLU A 418 -31.92 -3.95 21.54
C GLU A 418 -32.04 -2.66 20.74
N LYS A 419 -32.30 -1.56 21.45
CA LYS A 419 -32.34 -0.25 20.81
C LYS A 419 -30.93 0.17 20.42
N GLY A 420 -30.76 0.57 19.18
CA GLY A 420 -29.56 1.22 18.72
C GLY A 420 -29.36 2.55 19.45
N GLY A 421 -28.12 2.91 19.59
CA GLY A 421 -27.73 4.18 20.18
C GLY A 421 -26.79 4.93 19.25
N TYR A 422 -26.09 5.89 19.78
CA TYR A 422 -24.98 6.53 19.09
C TYR A 422 -23.69 5.94 19.64
N ARG A 423 -22.76 5.59 18.74
CA ARG A 423 -21.40 5.19 19.15
C ARG A 423 -20.78 6.29 19.98
N PRO A 424 -20.28 6.01 21.20
CA PRO A 424 -19.67 7.01 22.07
C PRO A 424 -18.53 7.75 21.36
N LEU A 425 -18.34 9.03 21.70
CA LEU A 425 -17.26 9.85 21.14
C LEU A 425 -15.90 9.17 21.30
N GLU A 426 -15.65 8.53 22.44
CA GLU A 426 -14.37 7.84 22.72
C GLU A 426 -14.07 6.74 21.70
N ASP A 427 -15.09 6.04 21.17
CA ASP A 427 -14.93 4.95 20.21
C ASP A 427 -14.67 5.44 18.79
N VAL A 428 -14.98 6.71 18.49
CA VAL A 428 -14.88 7.30 17.15
C VAL A 428 -13.90 8.48 17.09
N LYS A 429 -13.33 8.86 18.23
CA LYS A 429 -12.45 10.01 18.37
C LYS A 429 -11.26 9.99 17.41
N ASP A 430 -10.57 8.87 17.31
CA ASP A 430 -9.40 8.73 16.44
C ASP A 430 -9.76 8.84 14.95
N ASP A 431 -10.96 8.40 14.59
CA ASP A 431 -11.43 8.52 13.19
C ASP A 431 -11.83 9.95 12.88
N ILE A 432 -12.47 10.64 13.82
CA ILE A 432 -12.81 12.06 13.70
C ILE A 432 -11.54 12.90 13.62
N ASP A 433 -10.52 12.62 14.45
CA ASP A 433 -9.23 13.29 14.42
C ASP A 433 -8.59 13.20 13.03
N LYS A 434 -8.57 12.00 12.43
CA LYS A 434 -8.07 11.78 11.07
C LYS A 434 -8.89 12.57 10.02
N ILE A 435 -10.21 12.62 10.16
CA ILE A 435 -11.09 13.36 9.22
C ILE A 435 -10.77 14.85 9.29
N ILE A 436 -10.77 15.43 10.48
CA ILE A 436 -10.47 16.86 10.68
C ILE A 436 -9.03 17.17 10.26
N GLY A 437 -8.08 16.32 10.63
CA GLY A 437 -6.68 16.45 10.22
C GLY A 437 -6.53 16.50 8.71
N ARG A 438 -7.21 15.62 7.98
CA ARG A 438 -7.23 15.60 6.50
C ARG A 438 -7.87 16.86 5.91
N GLN A 439 -8.96 17.34 6.49
CA GLN A 439 -9.62 18.57 6.04
C GLN A 439 -8.70 19.80 6.23
N LYS A 440 -8.04 19.88 7.38
CA LYS A 440 -7.06 20.95 7.65
C LYS A 440 -5.86 20.86 6.73
N PHE A 441 -5.35 19.65 6.49
CA PHE A 441 -4.26 19.41 5.54
C PHE A 441 -4.62 19.92 4.14
N ASN A 442 -5.75 19.50 3.60
CA ASN A 442 -6.21 19.93 2.29
C ASN A 442 -6.38 21.47 2.22
N THR A 443 -6.93 22.05 3.27
CA THR A 443 -7.12 23.51 3.36
C THR A 443 -5.77 24.24 3.37
N GLN A 444 -4.80 23.77 4.16
CA GLN A 444 -3.48 24.35 4.27
C GLN A 444 -2.69 24.21 2.96
N LEU A 445 -2.73 23.01 2.37
CA LEU A 445 -2.09 22.72 1.08
C LEU A 445 -2.66 23.64 -0.02
N THR A 446 -3.99 23.74 -0.12
CA THR A 446 -4.65 24.61 -1.10
C THR A 446 -4.22 26.07 -0.92
N LYS A 447 -4.20 26.58 0.31
CA LYS A 447 -3.72 27.93 0.60
C LYS A 447 -2.27 28.13 0.16
N TYR A 448 -1.41 27.16 0.42
CA TYR A 448 0.00 27.20 0.03
C TYR A 448 0.15 27.22 -1.49
N LEU A 449 -0.55 26.32 -2.20
CA LEU A 449 -0.54 26.24 -3.67
C LEU A 449 -1.04 27.52 -4.33
N VAL A 450 -2.07 28.18 -3.78
CA VAL A 450 -2.54 29.49 -4.24
C VAL A 450 -1.44 30.54 -4.14
N GLN A 451 -0.57 30.50 -3.11
CA GLN A 451 0.57 31.41 -3.02
C GLN A 451 1.66 31.04 -4.02
N LEU A 452 1.98 29.75 -4.18
CA LEU A 452 2.96 29.30 -5.18
C LEU A 452 2.57 29.73 -6.60
N ARG A 453 1.28 29.63 -6.95
CA ARG A 453 0.76 30.07 -8.26
C ARG A 453 0.94 31.58 -8.52
N LYS A 454 1.15 32.40 -7.48
CA LYS A 454 1.47 33.84 -7.63
C LYS A 454 2.95 34.09 -7.89
N THR A 455 3.81 33.20 -7.43
CA THR A 455 5.27 33.37 -7.49
C THR A 455 5.92 32.56 -8.61
N VAL A 456 5.36 31.41 -8.93
CA VAL A 456 5.83 30.53 -10.01
C VAL A 456 4.96 30.73 -11.24
N PRO A 457 5.52 31.16 -12.38
CA PRO A 457 4.73 31.39 -13.60
C PRO A 457 4.19 30.08 -14.15
N VAL A 458 2.88 30.03 -14.38
CA VAL A 458 2.17 28.92 -14.99
C VAL A 458 1.61 29.36 -16.34
N LYS A 459 1.90 28.61 -17.40
CA LYS A 459 1.34 28.82 -18.76
C LYS A 459 0.75 27.53 -19.27
N ILE A 460 -0.49 27.59 -19.77
CA ILE A 460 -1.19 26.48 -20.39
C ILE A 460 -1.17 26.67 -21.91
N ASN A 461 -0.96 25.60 -22.64
CA ASN A 461 -1.09 25.54 -24.09
C ASN A 461 -2.45 24.98 -24.46
N GLU A 462 -3.45 25.85 -24.50
CA GLU A 462 -4.85 25.49 -24.78
C GLU A 462 -4.99 24.72 -26.11
N LYS A 463 -4.19 25.05 -27.13
CA LYS A 463 -4.22 24.37 -28.43
C LYS A 463 -3.83 22.90 -28.28
N GLU A 464 -2.72 22.62 -27.60
CA GLU A 464 -2.21 21.27 -27.40
C GLU A 464 -3.10 20.48 -26.42
N LEU A 465 -3.63 21.14 -25.40
CA LEU A 465 -4.59 20.56 -24.45
C LEU A 465 -5.86 20.08 -25.16
N ASN A 466 -6.44 20.92 -26.04
CA ASN A 466 -7.63 20.57 -26.81
C ASN A 466 -7.36 19.41 -27.77
N LEU A 467 -6.21 19.40 -28.47
CA LEU A 467 -5.82 18.29 -29.36
C LEU A 467 -5.70 16.94 -28.61
N VAL A 468 -5.21 16.94 -27.38
CA VAL A 468 -5.15 15.71 -26.59
C VAL A 468 -6.53 15.28 -26.12
N ASN A 469 -7.36 16.22 -25.70
CA ASN A 469 -8.73 15.92 -25.25
C ASN A 469 -9.64 15.40 -26.40
N GLU A 470 -9.43 15.88 -27.62
CA GLU A 470 -10.14 15.40 -28.82
C GLU A 470 -9.65 14.03 -29.30
N GLY A 471 -8.44 13.65 -28.95
CA GLY A 471 -7.80 12.37 -29.35
C GLY A 471 -7.99 11.23 -28.34
N MET A 472 -8.55 11.50 -27.17
CA MET A 472 -8.85 10.52 -26.11
C MET A 472 -10.31 10.07 -26.18
#